data_da2a89f8921e4a71d6e2d92cc7baaf9d
#
_entry.id   da2a89f8921e4a71d6e2d92cc7baaf9d
#
_cell.length_a   1.000
_cell.length_b   1.000
_cell.length_c   1.000
_cell.angle_alpha   90.00
_cell.angle_beta   90.00
_cell.angle_gamma   90.00
#
_symmetry.space_group_name_H-M   'P 1'
#
loop_
_entity.id
_entity.type
_entity.pdbx_description
1 polymer ?
#
loop_
_entity_poly.entity_id
_entity_poly.type
_entity_poly.pdbx_seq_one_letter_code
_entity_poly.pdbx_strand_id
1 'polypeptide(L)'
;MPCSSLAAGHFLWNIMSQNIVILTGAGISAESGIRTFRDTGGLWEDHAIEDVATPEGFARDPALVHRFYNERRSALKAVTPNPAHHALARLEQEVIARGGYVSLVTQNVDDLHERG
;
A
#
# COMPACT_ATOMS: atom_id res chain seq x y z
N MET A 1 -6.82 6.12 -31.80
CA MET A 1 -7.29 6.66 -31.34
C MET A 1 -7.95 7.28 -31.21
N PRO A 2 -8.23 7.50 -30.96
CA PRO A 2 -8.86 8.41 -30.98
C PRO A 2 -8.64 9.43 -30.67
N CYS A 3 -8.40 9.90 -31.02
CA CYS A 3 -8.32 10.72 -30.80
C CYS A 3 -8.24 11.91 -30.96
N SER A 4 -8.63 12.24 -32.02
CA SER A 4 -8.25 13.59 -32.22
C SER A 4 -9.21 14.56 -31.64
N SER A 5 -10.41 14.22 -31.56
CA SER A 5 -11.35 15.07 -30.86
C SER A 5 -11.10 15.01 -29.39
N LEU A 6 -10.62 13.91 -28.97
CA LEU A 6 -10.09 13.82 -27.63
C LEU A 6 -8.88 14.70 -27.48
N ALA A 7 -8.31 15.09 -28.59
CA ALA A 7 -7.04 15.77 -28.60
C ALA A 7 -7.00 17.00 -27.73
N ALA A 8 -8.08 17.77 -27.64
CA ALA A 8 -8.06 18.95 -26.81
C ALA A 8 -7.83 18.60 -25.35
N GLY A 9 -8.62 17.70 -24.81
CA GLY A 9 -8.44 17.26 -23.43
C GLY A 9 -7.17 16.48 -23.24
N HIS A 10 -6.87 15.56 -24.13
CA HIS A 10 -5.64 14.77 -24.02
C HIS A 10 -4.40 15.61 -24.19
N PHE A 11 -4.46 16.58 -25.07
CA PHE A 11 -3.35 17.48 -25.27
C PHE A 11 -3.02 18.26 -24.00
N LEU A 12 -4.04 18.77 -23.32
CA LEU A 12 -3.84 19.47 -22.06
C LEU A 12 -3.23 18.56 -21.00
N TRP A 13 -3.68 17.34 -20.92
CA TRP A 13 -3.12 16.38 -19.99
C TRP A 13 -1.65 16.11 -20.27
N ASN A 14 -1.27 16.06 -21.54
CA ASN A 14 0.11 15.81 -21.90
C ASN A 14 1.03 16.97 -21.60
N ILE A 15 0.49 18.18 -21.61
CA ILE A 15 1.28 19.38 -21.34
C ILE A 15 1.43 19.61 -19.85
N MET A 16 0.39 19.32 -19.08
CA MET A 16 0.36 19.61 -17.65
C MET A 16 0.92 18.43 -16.88
N SER A 17 1.97 18.68 -16.09
CA SER A 17 2.47 17.68 -15.17
C SER A 17 1.43 17.38 -14.11
N GLN A 18 1.29 16.11 -13.76
CA GLN A 18 0.41 15.67 -12.70
C GLN A 18 1.21 15.26 -11.47
N ASN A 19 0.71 15.65 -10.33
CA ASN A 19 1.23 15.18 -9.06
C ASN A 19 0.09 14.42 -8.37
N ILE A 20 0.28 13.12 -8.23
CA ILE A 20 -0.73 12.24 -7.65
C ILE A 20 -0.20 11.70 -6.34
N VAL A 21 -1.00 11.84 -5.28
CA VAL A 21 -0.67 11.26 -3.98
C VAL A 21 -1.68 10.15 -3.72
N ILE A 22 -1.16 8.96 -3.40
CA ILE A 22 -1.97 7.78 -3.14
C ILE A 22 -1.70 7.35 -1.71
N LEU A 23 -2.76 7.25 -0.92
CA LEU A 23 -2.67 6.73 0.45
C LEU A 23 -3.33 5.36 0.50
N THR A 24 -2.60 4.36 0.98
CA THR A 24 -3.15 3.01 1.12
C THR A 24 -3.08 2.52 2.56
N GLY A 25 -3.93 1.55 2.86
CA GLY A 25 -3.97 0.88 4.14
C GLY A 25 -4.11 -0.63 3.95
N ALA A 26 -4.43 -1.34 5.02
CA ALA A 26 -4.46 -2.80 5.00
C ALA A 26 -5.44 -3.39 3.97
N GLY A 27 -6.47 -2.65 3.61
CA GLY A 27 -7.47 -3.14 2.65
C GLY A 27 -6.89 -3.50 1.29
N ILE A 28 -5.86 -2.79 0.82
CA ILE A 28 -5.27 -3.10 -0.49
C ILE A 28 -4.56 -4.44 -0.49
N SER A 29 -4.13 -4.92 0.67
CA SER A 29 -3.40 -6.19 0.80
C SER A 29 -4.30 -7.36 1.18
N ALA A 30 -5.59 -7.12 1.41
CA ALA A 30 -6.52 -8.17 1.83
C ALA A 30 -6.61 -9.30 0.79
N GLU A 31 -6.65 -8.96 -0.49
CA GLU A 31 -6.73 -9.95 -1.56
C GLU A 31 -5.43 -10.74 -1.75
N SER A 32 -4.34 -10.27 -1.19
CA SER A 32 -3.09 -11.03 -1.17
C SER A 32 -3.04 -12.04 -0.03
N GLY A 33 -4.04 -12.02 0.86
CA GLY A 33 -4.13 -12.96 1.96
C GLY A 33 -3.75 -12.38 3.32
N ILE A 34 -3.56 -11.08 3.41
CA ILE A 34 -3.22 -10.41 4.68
C ILE A 34 -4.52 -9.91 5.32
N ARG A 35 -4.81 -10.39 6.52
CA ARG A 35 -6.05 -10.00 7.21
C ARG A 35 -5.99 -8.55 7.67
N THR A 36 -7.15 -7.89 7.65
CA THR A 36 -7.29 -6.52 8.15
C THR A 36 -7.88 -6.54 9.56
N PHE A 37 -7.81 -5.40 10.25
CA PHE A 37 -8.42 -5.27 11.58
C PHE A 37 -9.93 -5.52 11.56
N ARG A 38 -10.59 -5.13 10.48
CA ARG A 38 -12.04 -5.29 10.37
C ARG A 38 -12.42 -6.77 10.30
N ASP A 39 -11.61 -7.56 9.64
CA ASP A 39 -11.88 -8.99 9.49
C ASP A 39 -11.71 -9.74 10.81
N THR A 40 -10.96 -9.17 11.75
CA THR A 40 -10.59 -9.84 12.98
C THR A 40 -11.18 -9.20 14.23
N GLY A 41 -12.21 -8.36 14.08
CA GLY A 41 -12.88 -7.75 15.22
C GLY A 41 -12.01 -6.75 15.98
N GLY A 42 -11.11 -6.08 15.29
CA GLY A 42 -10.22 -5.09 15.90
C GLY A 42 -8.91 -5.66 16.41
N LEU A 43 -8.67 -6.95 16.21
CA LEU A 43 -7.40 -7.57 16.54
C LEU A 43 -6.50 -7.60 15.30
N TRP A 44 -5.20 -7.52 15.51
CA TRP A 44 -4.23 -7.71 14.45
C TRP A 44 -3.52 -9.03 14.72
N GLU A 45 -3.85 -10.04 13.90
CA GLU A 45 -3.31 -11.39 14.05
C GLU A 45 -3.44 -11.88 15.49
N ASP A 46 -4.68 -11.72 16.03
CA ASP A 46 -5.07 -12.14 17.36
C ASP A 46 -4.39 -11.39 18.51
N HIS A 47 -3.72 -10.27 18.23
CA HIS A 47 -3.15 -9.40 19.25
C HIS A 47 -3.92 -8.08 19.31
N ALA A 48 -4.08 -7.56 20.51
CA ALA A 48 -4.69 -6.25 20.69
C ALA A 48 -3.75 -5.19 20.10
N ILE A 49 -4.33 -4.24 19.38
CA ILE A 49 -3.55 -3.18 18.73
C ILE A 49 -2.76 -2.39 19.76
N GLU A 50 -3.31 -2.16 20.93
CA GLU A 50 -2.66 -1.43 22.02
C GLU A 50 -1.37 -2.11 22.46
N ASP A 51 -1.27 -3.41 22.31
CA ASP A 51 -0.11 -4.19 22.75
C ASP A 51 1.02 -4.19 21.73
N VAL A 52 0.69 -4.10 20.44
CA VAL A 52 1.69 -4.31 19.38
C VAL A 52 1.90 -3.08 18.49
N ALA A 53 1.00 -2.14 18.48
CA ALA A 53 1.02 -1.01 17.55
C ALA A 53 0.93 0.35 18.23
N THR A 54 1.40 0.47 19.46
CA THR A 54 1.46 1.75 20.17
C THR A 54 2.81 1.92 20.86
N PRO A 55 3.24 3.17 21.10
CA PRO A 55 4.44 3.42 21.88
C PRO A 55 4.36 2.84 23.29
N GLU A 56 3.17 2.90 23.89
CA GLU A 56 2.94 2.36 25.23
C GLU A 56 3.09 0.84 25.25
N GLY A 57 2.58 0.17 24.23
CA GLY A 57 2.72 -1.27 24.11
C GLY A 57 4.19 -1.67 23.97
N PHE A 58 4.94 -0.93 23.16
CA PHE A 58 6.37 -1.18 23.00
C PHE A 58 7.11 -0.97 24.33
N ALA A 59 6.76 0.07 25.06
CA ALA A 59 7.40 0.34 26.36
C ALA A 59 7.11 -0.76 27.38
N ARG A 60 5.90 -1.34 27.35
CA ARG A 60 5.52 -2.39 28.30
C ARG A 60 6.21 -3.72 27.99
N ASP A 61 6.30 -4.07 26.72
CA ASP A 61 6.85 -5.37 26.33
C ASP A 61 7.48 -5.30 24.93
N PRO A 62 8.71 -4.75 24.85
CA PRO A 62 9.40 -4.66 23.56
C PRO A 62 9.60 -6.01 22.88
N ALA A 63 9.82 -7.06 23.66
CA ALA A 63 10.06 -8.40 23.11
C ALA A 63 8.82 -8.93 22.39
N LEU A 64 7.64 -8.71 22.95
CA LEU A 64 6.39 -9.08 22.29
C LEU A 64 6.24 -8.35 20.96
N VAL A 65 6.49 -7.05 20.95
CA VAL A 65 6.35 -6.24 19.74
C VAL A 65 7.32 -6.73 18.66
N HIS A 66 8.58 -6.98 19.02
CA HIS A 66 9.56 -7.47 18.06
C HIS A 66 9.18 -8.84 17.51
N ARG A 67 8.71 -9.76 18.35
CA ARG A 67 8.25 -11.06 17.88
C ARG A 67 7.08 -10.91 16.92
N PHE A 68 6.12 -10.07 17.27
CA PHE A 68 4.94 -9.84 16.44
C PHE A 68 5.33 -9.37 15.03
N TYR A 69 6.16 -8.36 14.93
CA TYR A 69 6.56 -7.83 13.62
C TYR A 69 7.49 -8.79 12.87
N ASN A 70 8.32 -9.54 13.57
CA ASN A 70 9.16 -10.56 12.92
C ASN A 70 8.30 -11.67 12.31
N GLU A 71 7.25 -12.09 12.98
CA GLU A 71 6.30 -13.05 12.43
C GLU A 71 5.59 -12.49 11.20
N ARG A 72 5.23 -11.21 11.23
CA ARG A 72 4.62 -10.56 10.05
C ARG A 72 5.60 -10.54 8.88
N ARG A 73 6.86 -10.23 9.14
CA ARG A 73 7.87 -10.25 8.07
C ARG A 73 8.05 -11.65 7.49
N SER A 74 8.08 -12.66 8.32
CA SER A 74 8.19 -14.05 7.84
C SER A 74 6.98 -14.46 7.02
N ALA A 75 5.79 -14.03 7.42
CA ALA A 75 4.56 -14.35 6.70
C ALA A 75 4.53 -13.73 5.30
N LEU A 76 5.27 -12.65 5.05
CA LEU A 76 5.31 -12.02 3.74
C LEU A 76 5.89 -12.93 2.66
N LYS A 77 6.66 -13.93 3.03
CA LYS A 77 7.21 -14.88 2.06
C LYS A 77 6.13 -15.72 1.39
N ALA A 78 4.98 -15.86 2.01
CA ALA A 78 3.88 -16.70 1.52
C ALA A 78 2.83 -15.91 0.74
N VAL A 79 2.97 -14.60 0.61
CA VAL A 79 1.99 -13.76 -0.08
C VAL A 79 2.64 -13.05 -1.25
N THR A 80 1.81 -12.68 -2.23
CA THR A 80 2.28 -11.98 -3.43
C THR A 80 1.44 -10.73 -3.66
N PRO A 81 1.98 -9.74 -4.40
CA PRO A 81 1.18 -8.59 -4.80
C PRO A 81 -0.05 -9.02 -5.58
N ASN A 82 -1.13 -8.29 -5.42
CA ASN A 82 -2.37 -8.53 -6.15
C ASN A 82 -2.54 -7.50 -7.28
N PRO A 83 -3.61 -7.61 -8.09
CA PRO A 83 -3.80 -6.69 -9.21
C PRO A 83 -3.82 -5.21 -8.83
N ALA A 84 -4.26 -4.87 -7.62
CA ALA A 84 -4.27 -3.47 -7.19
C ALA A 84 -2.85 -2.94 -7.03
N HIS A 85 -1.95 -3.74 -6.46
CA HIS A 85 -0.54 -3.35 -6.33
C HIS A 85 0.08 -3.13 -7.71
N HIS A 86 -0.18 -4.05 -8.64
CA HIS A 86 0.35 -3.94 -10.00
C HIS A 86 -0.24 -2.74 -10.75
N ALA A 87 -1.52 -2.45 -10.53
CA ALA A 87 -2.17 -1.31 -11.16
C ALA A 87 -1.56 0.02 -10.70
N LEU A 88 -1.23 0.14 -9.41
CA LEU A 88 -0.59 1.34 -8.89
C LEU A 88 0.82 1.51 -9.41
N ALA A 89 1.57 0.42 -9.55
CA ALA A 89 2.91 0.47 -10.13
C ALA A 89 2.84 0.94 -11.59
N ARG A 90 1.86 0.42 -12.34
CA ARG A 90 1.68 0.85 -13.73
C ARG A 90 1.29 2.32 -13.82
N LEU A 91 0.39 2.77 -12.95
CA LEU A 91 0.01 4.18 -12.90
C LEU A 91 1.22 5.07 -12.67
N GLU A 92 2.07 4.70 -11.73
CA GLU A 92 3.27 5.46 -11.44
C GLU A 92 4.17 5.57 -12.67
N GLN A 93 4.41 4.44 -13.35
CA GLN A 93 5.24 4.44 -14.54
C GLN A 93 4.67 5.34 -15.65
N GLU A 94 3.36 5.29 -15.85
CA GLU A 94 2.73 6.09 -16.89
C GLU A 94 2.76 7.58 -16.55
N VAL A 95 2.53 7.94 -15.31
CA VAL A 95 2.55 9.35 -14.89
C VAL A 95 3.97 9.92 -14.98
N ILE A 96 4.96 9.16 -14.54
CA ILE A 96 6.35 9.59 -14.64
C ILE A 96 6.75 9.76 -16.11
N ALA A 97 6.32 8.86 -16.97
CA ALA A 97 6.63 8.94 -18.41
C ALA A 97 6.05 10.21 -19.04
N ARG A 98 5.01 10.79 -18.46
CA ARG A 98 4.40 12.05 -18.92
C ARG A 98 4.94 13.27 -18.19
N GLY A 99 6.00 13.12 -17.41
CA GLY A 99 6.62 14.22 -16.69
C GLY A 99 6.00 14.57 -15.36
N GLY A 100 5.11 13.71 -14.86
CA GLY A 100 4.48 13.93 -13.55
C GLY A 100 5.15 13.13 -12.45
N TYR A 101 4.54 13.16 -11.29
CA TYR A 101 5.05 12.46 -10.11
C TYR A 101 3.91 11.72 -9.41
N VAL A 102 4.25 10.58 -8.83
CA VAL A 102 3.34 9.81 -7.97
C VAL A 102 4.03 9.61 -6.63
N SER A 103 3.34 9.97 -5.56
CA SER A 103 3.79 9.69 -4.20
C SER A 103 2.84 8.64 -3.62
N LEU A 104 3.37 7.47 -3.33
CA LEU A 104 2.61 6.43 -2.67
C LEU A 104 2.97 6.43 -1.19
N VAL A 105 1.98 6.67 -0.35
CA VAL A 105 2.13 6.65 1.10
C VAL A 105 1.30 5.50 1.62
N THR A 106 1.93 4.56 2.32
CA THR A 106 1.21 3.41 2.85
C THR A 106 1.36 3.30 4.36
N GLN A 107 0.29 2.90 5.02
CA GLN A 107 0.28 2.58 6.43
C GLN A 107 0.69 1.12 6.68
N ASN A 108 0.92 0.38 5.61
CA ASN A 108 1.17 -1.06 5.69
C ASN A 108 2.62 -1.34 6.04
N VAL A 109 2.81 -2.43 6.77
CA VAL A 109 4.15 -2.94 7.08
C VAL A 109 4.61 -3.98 6.06
N ASP A 110 3.73 -4.40 5.15
CA ASP A 110 4.12 -5.33 4.08
C ASP A 110 4.88 -4.59 2.97
N ASP A 111 5.57 -5.35 2.15
CA ASP A 111 6.37 -4.84 1.05
C ASP A 111 5.71 -5.07 -0.32
N LEU A 112 4.40 -5.27 -0.36
CA LEU A 112 3.72 -5.65 -1.60
C LEU A 112 3.75 -4.55 -2.64
N HIS A 113 3.73 -3.28 -2.24
CA HIS A 113 3.88 -2.18 -3.19
C HIS A 113 5.24 -2.21 -3.89
N GLU A 114 6.31 -2.49 -3.16
CA GLU A 114 7.65 -2.53 -3.72
C GLU A 114 7.81 -3.72 -4.66
N ARG A 115 7.11 -4.82 -4.41
CA ARG A 115 7.17 -6.02 -5.24
C ARG A 115 6.19 -6.00 -6.41
N GLY A 116 5.26 -5.04 -6.43
CA GLY A 116 4.21 -4.90 -7.46
C GLY A 116 4.64 -4.29 -8.79
#